data_cc59253908699d207b051ddc9621a82e
#
_entry.id   cc59253908699d207b051ddc9621a82e
#
_cell.length_a   1.000
_cell.length_b   1.000
_cell.length_c   1.000
_cell.angle_alpha   90.00
_cell.angle_beta   90.00
_cell.angle_gamma   90.00
#
_symmetry.space_group_name_H-M   'P 1'
#
loop_
_entity.id
_entity.type
_entity.pdbx_description
1 polymer ?
#
loop_
_entity_poly.entity_id
_entity_poly.type
_entity_poly.pdbx_seq_one_letter_code
_entity_poly.pdbx_strand_id
1 'polypeptide(L)'
;MVCIEKRCKGSGEMASIYFVGPYKPIMCGIADYTSFITRKSPVGRWGVLSFNLENYGAPLTADRELTTDRVWYGIPDRRSFSAPMIQDGVNALVAKKEDSVLWFQHEFGIWPDNAKFIDMLRELDQIKVVSLHTLHFQSSETTCGLRRNEYSFLRLLLPHTDAITVFSDGVYQAVTRAFPEYRDKVHVLRHGIHLNPIIARMSRAEAKMRIHEYLVYESGLDQACKDSLRQQRVFLDSDTFVMGITGFITASKGIELLYRAQDLLQQMLPQRKIVAVYAGALREADSNVDSKYAAELRTSHNCPGQFFLETYLPEDVLPILLRALDIYFYWPSDCTQSGILAHALGAGATIACRDMEGVGETVKMAGGLACVEFEQAITGLKNLVLNPELRNEISERAVMYAEEFSWRNQALEHFKLAERLCHSKVQRLLPILPLSTHTDATGKPALTISGKIPAIV
;
A
#
# COMPACT_ATOMS: atom_id res chain seq x y z
N MET A 1 51.06 12.06 -0.05
CA MET A 1 50.08 11.05 -0.33
C MET A 1 49.35 10.62 0.96
N VAL A 2 48.86 11.52 1.80
CA VAL A 2 48.19 11.22 3.09
C VAL A 2 47.08 12.24 3.46
N CYS A 3 46.63 13.10 2.52
CA CYS A 3 45.66 14.15 2.89
C CYS A 3 44.36 14.17 2.08
N ILE A 4 44.10 13.18 1.20
CA ILE A 4 42.86 13.14 0.37
C ILE A 4 41.81 12.16 0.94
N GLU A 5 42.20 11.21 1.79
CA GLU A 5 41.26 10.24 2.37
C GLU A 5 40.44 10.77 3.58
N LYS A 6 40.72 11.97 4.08
CA LYS A 6 40.01 12.50 5.28
C LYS A 6 38.83 13.42 5.00
N ARG A 7 38.48 13.72 3.73
CA ARG A 7 37.34 14.59 3.37
C ARG A 7 36.16 13.87 2.72
N CYS A 8 36.20 12.57 2.50
CA CYS A 8 35.04 11.76 2.09
C CYS A 8 34.42 10.95 3.25
N LYS A 9 34.80 11.22 4.49
CA LYS A 9 33.98 10.91 5.64
C LYS A 9 33.06 12.08 5.91
N GLY A 10 32.16 12.37 4.96
CA GLY A 10 30.90 13.02 5.28
C GLY A 10 30.26 12.18 6.36
N SER A 11 29.95 12.77 7.49
CA SER A 11 29.15 12.19 8.56
C SER A 11 28.04 11.38 7.92
N GLY A 12 28.00 10.07 8.11
CA GLY A 12 26.96 9.19 7.57
C GLY A 12 25.63 9.44 8.28
N GLU A 13 25.15 10.67 8.21
CA GLU A 13 23.83 11.03 8.67
C GLU A 13 22.83 10.60 7.60
N MET A 14 21.97 9.64 7.94
CA MET A 14 20.87 9.22 7.07
C MET A 14 19.94 10.41 6.78
N ALA A 15 19.39 10.49 5.56
CA ALA A 15 18.39 11.48 5.19
C ALA A 15 17.18 11.43 6.12
N SER A 16 16.51 12.58 6.29
CA SER A 16 15.23 12.67 7.01
C SER A 16 14.08 12.74 6.00
N ILE A 17 12.96 12.07 6.28
CA ILE A 17 11.77 12.09 5.44
C ILE A 17 10.63 12.80 6.17
N TYR A 18 10.06 13.83 5.55
CA TYR A 18 8.81 14.45 5.97
C TYR A 18 7.69 13.96 5.07
N PHE A 19 6.88 13.01 5.59
CA PHE A 19 5.69 12.56 4.87
C PHE A 19 4.61 13.64 4.90
N VAL A 20 4.03 13.96 3.75
CA VAL A 20 3.02 15.02 3.61
C VAL A 20 1.73 14.38 3.10
N GLY A 21 0.68 14.40 3.92
CA GLY A 21 -0.61 13.79 3.61
C GLY A 21 -1.40 13.40 4.86
N PRO A 22 -2.51 12.67 4.71
CA PRO A 22 -3.31 12.24 5.85
C PRO A 22 -2.53 11.27 6.75
N TYR A 23 -2.75 11.39 8.05
CA TYR A 23 -2.14 10.54 9.08
C TYR A 23 -3.14 10.19 10.17
N LYS A 24 -2.88 9.12 10.93
CA LYS A 24 -3.67 8.77 12.12
C LYS A 24 -3.83 9.99 13.05
N PRO A 25 -5.01 10.22 13.65
CA PRO A 25 -6.18 9.36 13.72
C PRO A 25 -7.17 9.49 12.54
N ILE A 26 -6.85 10.18 11.44
CA ILE A 26 -7.74 10.27 10.28
C ILE A 26 -8.01 8.85 9.75
N MET A 27 -9.28 8.46 9.63
CA MET A 27 -9.69 7.15 9.11
C MET A 27 -9.59 7.14 7.57
N CYS A 28 -8.41 6.81 7.08
CA CYS A 28 -8.09 6.79 5.65
C CYS A 28 -7.02 5.73 5.38
N GLY A 29 -7.18 4.94 4.30
CA GLY A 29 -6.20 3.90 3.93
C GLY A 29 -4.78 4.44 3.68
N ILE A 30 -4.65 5.70 3.23
CA ILE A 30 -3.34 6.35 3.05
C ILE A 30 -2.76 6.83 4.39
N ALA A 31 -3.61 7.25 5.34
CA ALA A 31 -3.18 7.51 6.70
C ALA A 31 -2.64 6.24 7.38
N ASP A 32 -3.31 5.10 7.16
CA ASP A 32 -2.84 3.78 7.61
C ASP A 32 -1.49 3.42 6.96
N TYR A 33 -1.39 3.55 5.64
CA TYR A 33 -0.15 3.32 4.90
C TYR A 33 1.02 4.14 5.47
N THR A 34 0.83 5.45 5.64
CA THR A 34 1.86 6.34 6.18
C THR A 34 2.24 5.94 7.62
N SER A 35 1.25 5.57 8.44
CA SER A 35 1.47 5.10 9.80
C SER A 35 2.29 3.79 9.84
N PHE A 36 2.02 2.84 8.94
CA PHE A 36 2.80 1.60 8.87
C PHE A 36 4.25 1.82 8.46
N ILE A 37 4.51 2.73 7.52
CA ILE A 37 5.88 3.12 7.14
C ILE A 37 6.59 3.79 8.32
N THR A 38 5.99 4.80 8.95
CA THR A 38 6.62 5.58 10.01
C THR A 38 6.94 4.73 11.25
N ARG A 39 6.06 3.79 11.62
CA ARG A 39 6.30 2.84 12.72
C ARG A 39 7.52 1.93 12.49
N LYS A 40 7.95 1.73 11.25
CA LYS A 40 9.11 0.91 10.88
C LYS A 40 10.32 1.76 10.45
N SER A 41 10.16 3.07 10.40
CA SER A 41 11.21 4.02 10.05
C SER A 41 12.21 4.23 11.19
N PRO A 42 13.46 4.58 10.89
CA PRO A 42 14.47 4.88 11.90
C PRO A 42 14.03 6.02 12.83
N VAL A 43 14.22 5.84 14.12
CA VAL A 43 13.82 6.80 15.16
C VAL A 43 14.53 8.14 14.92
N GLY A 44 13.77 9.26 14.92
CA GLY A 44 14.33 10.61 14.75
C GLY A 44 14.57 11.04 13.30
N ARG A 45 14.30 10.18 12.32
CA ARG A 45 14.55 10.46 10.91
C ARG A 45 13.30 10.69 10.08
N TRP A 46 12.14 10.79 10.70
CA TRP A 46 10.88 11.05 10.03
C TRP A 46 10.03 12.09 10.78
N GLY A 47 9.21 12.79 10.04
CA GLY A 47 8.15 13.63 10.50
C GLY A 47 6.92 13.48 9.59
N VAL A 48 5.77 13.96 10.04
CA VAL A 48 4.54 13.97 9.24
C VAL A 48 3.90 15.35 9.26
N LEU A 49 3.59 15.87 8.09
CA LEU A 49 2.80 17.08 7.89
C LEU A 49 1.40 16.65 7.45
N SER A 50 0.44 16.72 8.37
CA SER A 50 -0.91 16.21 8.15
C SER A 50 -1.96 17.31 8.18
N PHE A 51 -3.15 16.93 7.71
CA PHE A 51 -4.31 17.80 7.69
C PHE A 51 -4.87 18.02 9.09
N ASN A 52 -5.46 19.20 9.30
CA ASN A 52 -6.21 19.52 10.51
C ASN A 52 -7.35 18.52 10.70
N LEU A 53 -7.44 17.96 11.92
CA LEU A 53 -8.34 16.85 12.22
C LEU A 53 -9.82 17.23 12.11
N GLU A 54 -10.16 18.49 12.42
CA GLU A 54 -11.54 18.98 12.42
C GLU A 54 -12.04 19.25 10.99
N ASN A 55 -11.15 19.67 10.09
CA ASN A 55 -11.52 20.15 8.76
C ASN A 55 -11.31 19.14 7.63
N TYR A 56 -10.67 18.01 7.90
CA TYR A 56 -10.39 17.01 6.85
C TYR A 56 -11.65 16.35 6.30
N GLY A 57 -12.70 16.25 7.13
CA GLY A 57 -14.01 15.72 6.71
C GLY A 57 -14.07 14.19 6.59
N ALA A 58 -13.19 13.47 7.28
CA ALA A 58 -13.27 12.02 7.46
C ALA A 58 -13.42 11.67 8.95
N PRO A 59 -14.03 10.52 9.29
CA PRO A 59 -14.06 10.04 10.66
C PRO A 59 -12.67 9.91 11.25
N LEU A 60 -12.56 10.02 12.58
CA LEU A 60 -11.33 9.79 13.31
C LEU A 60 -11.38 8.41 13.99
N THR A 61 -10.25 7.72 14.02
CA THR A 61 -10.11 6.49 14.82
C THR A 61 -10.05 6.84 16.30
N ALA A 62 -10.45 5.89 17.17
CA ALA A 62 -10.40 6.06 18.63
C ALA A 62 -8.95 6.20 19.17
N ASP A 63 -7.95 5.79 18.41
CA ASP A 63 -6.54 5.80 18.78
C ASP A 63 -5.94 7.21 18.77
N ARG A 64 -6.39 8.08 19.68
CA ARG A 64 -5.80 9.42 19.89
C ARG A 64 -4.37 9.37 20.47
N GLU A 65 -3.95 8.24 21.01
CA GLU A 65 -2.62 8.07 21.62
C GLU A 65 -1.45 8.11 20.64
N LEU A 66 -1.72 8.13 19.32
CA LEU A 66 -0.70 8.15 18.27
C LEU A 66 -0.25 9.55 17.84
N THR A 67 -0.74 10.63 18.47
CA THR A 67 -0.23 11.99 18.25
C THR A 67 1.12 12.13 18.92
N THR A 68 2.18 11.99 18.13
CA THR A 68 3.56 12.18 18.59
C THR A 68 4.01 13.62 18.33
N ASP A 69 5.07 14.07 18.99
CA ASP A 69 5.79 15.33 18.73
C ASP A 69 6.36 15.44 17.29
N ARG A 70 6.21 14.37 16.49
CA ARG A 70 6.66 14.27 15.10
C ARG A 70 5.55 14.45 14.07
N VAL A 71 4.35 14.75 14.50
CA VAL A 71 3.21 14.95 13.60
C VAL A 71 2.65 16.36 13.78
N TRP A 72 2.66 17.12 12.71
CA TRP A 72 2.09 18.45 12.66
C TRP A 72 0.75 18.41 11.89
N TYR A 73 -0.36 18.74 12.55
CA TYR A 73 -1.71 18.74 11.97
C TYR A 73 -2.12 20.17 11.55
N GLY A 74 -1.31 20.82 10.74
CA GLY A 74 -1.50 22.25 10.41
C GLY A 74 -1.93 22.53 8.96
N ILE A 75 -2.06 21.52 8.07
CA ILE A 75 -2.65 21.74 6.75
C ILE A 75 -4.16 21.92 6.94
N PRO A 76 -4.76 23.08 6.62
CA PRO A 76 -6.14 23.39 7.02
C PRO A 76 -7.17 22.37 6.52
N ASP A 77 -7.15 22.04 5.22
CA ASP A 77 -8.03 21.06 4.59
C ASP A 77 -7.48 20.61 3.22
N ARG A 78 -8.22 19.74 2.52
CA ARG A 78 -7.83 19.19 1.21
C ARG A 78 -7.77 20.22 0.07
N ARG A 79 -8.28 21.43 0.25
CA ARG A 79 -8.30 22.52 -0.75
C ARG A 79 -7.49 23.74 -0.33
N SER A 80 -7.20 23.86 0.98
CA SER A 80 -6.51 25.01 1.58
C SER A 80 -5.09 24.63 1.99
N PHE A 81 -4.19 24.51 1.02
CA PHE A 81 -2.78 24.17 1.21
C PHE A 81 -1.89 25.07 0.33
N SER A 82 -0.63 25.27 0.74
CA SER A 82 0.35 26.07 0.00
C SER A 82 1.79 25.72 0.44
N ALA A 83 2.79 26.13 -0.35
CA ALA A 83 4.19 25.90 -0.04
C ALA A 83 4.62 26.54 1.30
N PRO A 84 4.23 27.80 1.65
CA PRO A 84 4.53 28.37 2.97
C PRO A 84 4.00 27.50 4.13
N MET A 85 2.78 26.96 4.03
CA MET A 85 2.22 26.09 5.08
C MET A 85 3.04 24.81 5.26
N ILE A 86 3.47 24.18 4.15
CA ILE A 86 4.35 23.00 4.22
C ILE A 86 5.67 23.39 4.91
N GLN A 87 6.25 24.55 4.57
CA GLN A 87 7.48 25.04 5.17
C GLN A 87 7.31 25.33 6.66
N ASP A 88 6.19 25.90 7.08
CA ASP A 88 5.85 26.11 8.48
C ASP A 88 5.79 24.79 9.24
N GLY A 89 5.16 23.78 8.65
CA GLY A 89 5.12 22.43 9.22
C GLY A 89 6.51 21.81 9.38
N VAL A 90 7.39 21.93 8.36
CA VAL A 90 8.79 21.49 8.46
C VAL A 90 9.52 22.23 9.58
N ASN A 91 9.26 23.53 9.74
CA ASN A 91 9.88 24.34 10.79
C ASN A 91 9.37 24.02 12.19
N ALA A 92 8.12 23.59 12.31
CA ALA A 92 7.51 23.21 13.59
C ALA A 92 8.05 21.87 14.11
N LEU A 93 8.49 20.98 13.22
CA LEU A 93 9.05 19.68 13.61
C LEU A 93 10.56 19.78 13.81
N VAL A 94 11.04 19.25 14.93
CA VAL A 94 12.43 19.43 15.44
C VAL A 94 13.47 18.56 14.70
N ALA A 95 13.13 17.92 13.58
CA ALA A 95 14.11 17.14 12.84
C ALA A 95 15.17 18.02 12.16
N LYS A 96 16.40 17.51 12.03
CA LYS A 96 17.48 18.22 11.33
C LYS A 96 17.08 18.53 9.89
N LYS A 97 17.19 19.81 9.50
CA LYS A 97 16.70 20.35 8.23
C LYS A 97 17.63 20.10 7.04
N GLU A 98 18.90 19.81 7.33
CA GLU A 98 19.89 19.49 6.30
C GLU A 98 19.63 18.04 5.83
N ASP A 99 19.63 17.79 4.54
CA ASP A 99 19.36 16.49 3.92
C ASP A 99 17.94 15.94 4.17
N SER A 100 16.91 16.77 4.02
CA SER A 100 15.52 16.37 4.16
C SER A 100 14.80 16.25 2.81
N VAL A 101 13.87 15.29 2.77
CA VAL A 101 13.01 15.01 1.61
C VAL A 101 11.56 15.23 2.01
N LEU A 102 10.81 16.00 1.24
CA LEU A 102 9.36 16.09 1.32
C LEU A 102 8.76 14.95 0.50
N TRP A 103 8.02 14.06 1.16
CA TRP A 103 7.44 12.86 0.56
C TRP A 103 5.93 12.91 0.59
N PHE A 104 5.34 13.36 -0.51
CA PHE A 104 3.91 13.56 -0.65
C PHE A 104 3.18 12.24 -0.90
N GLN A 105 2.11 11.98 -0.15
CA GLN A 105 1.19 10.88 -0.37
C GLN A 105 0.03 11.38 -1.23
N HIS A 106 0.06 11.09 -2.52
CA HIS A 106 -0.90 11.62 -3.47
C HIS A 106 -1.98 10.61 -3.83
N GLU A 107 -3.21 11.08 -3.74
CA GLU A 107 -4.42 10.51 -4.29
C GLU A 107 -5.36 11.65 -4.67
N PHE A 108 -6.13 11.52 -5.76
CA PHE A 108 -6.96 12.59 -6.31
C PHE A 108 -8.04 13.08 -5.34
N GLY A 109 -8.53 12.23 -4.42
CA GLY A 109 -9.46 12.63 -3.37
C GLY A 109 -8.80 13.37 -2.20
N ILE A 110 -7.47 13.25 -2.03
CA ILE A 110 -6.71 13.95 -1.00
C ILE A 110 -6.27 15.33 -1.48
N TRP A 111 -5.80 15.40 -2.72
CA TRP A 111 -5.33 16.63 -3.38
C TRP A 111 -6.20 16.90 -4.62
N PRO A 112 -7.48 17.34 -4.44
CA PRO A 112 -8.45 17.40 -5.54
C PRO A 112 -8.15 18.52 -6.55
N ASP A 113 -7.35 19.51 -6.22
CA ASP A 113 -6.91 20.58 -7.10
C ASP A 113 -5.48 20.31 -7.61
N ASN A 114 -5.40 19.66 -8.78
CA ASN A 114 -4.13 19.30 -9.38
C ASN A 114 -3.26 20.52 -9.72
N ALA A 115 -3.85 21.64 -10.18
CA ALA A 115 -3.09 22.82 -10.55
C ALA A 115 -2.45 23.44 -9.31
N LYS A 116 -3.22 23.62 -8.24
CA LYS A 116 -2.73 24.13 -6.96
C LYS A 116 -1.66 23.22 -6.34
N PHE A 117 -1.82 21.90 -6.45
CA PHE A 117 -0.82 20.94 -5.98
C PHE A 117 0.51 21.11 -6.72
N ILE A 118 0.48 21.24 -8.05
CA ILE A 118 1.66 21.48 -8.87
C ILE A 118 2.31 22.83 -8.56
N ASP A 119 1.52 23.90 -8.38
CA ASP A 119 2.04 25.22 -8.04
C ASP A 119 2.74 25.19 -6.66
N MET A 120 2.15 24.52 -5.67
CA MET A 120 2.80 24.29 -4.37
C MET A 120 4.14 23.57 -4.52
N LEU A 121 4.21 22.49 -5.33
CA LEU A 121 5.47 21.75 -5.56
C LEU A 121 6.52 22.63 -6.26
N ARG A 122 6.11 23.52 -7.15
CA ARG A 122 7.01 24.44 -7.86
C ARG A 122 7.67 25.45 -6.91
N GLU A 123 6.94 25.91 -5.89
CA GLU A 123 7.42 26.89 -4.91
C GLU A 123 8.33 26.29 -3.81
N LEU A 124 8.34 24.97 -3.66
CA LEU A 124 9.18 24.29 -2.65
C LEU A 124 10.58 24.02 -3.18
N ASP A 125 11.61 24.38 -2.39
CA ASP A 125 13.03 24.20 -2.73
C ASP A 125 13.61 22.84 -2.31
N GLN A 126 12.92 22.14 -1.38
CA GLN A 126 13.35 20.83 -0.89
C GLN A 126 13.29 19.78 -1.98
N ILE A 127 13.94 18.65 -1.75
CA ILE A 127 13.76 17.45 -2.58
C ILE A 127 12.32 16.96 -2.43
N LYS A 128 11.62 16.74 -3.54
CA LYS A 128 10.20 16.35 -3.60
C LYS A 128 10.04 14.97 -4.20
N VAL A 129 9.48 14.06 -3.42
CA VAL A 129 9.04 12.75 -3.87
C VAL A 129 7.53 12.68 -3.76
N VAL A 130 6.85 12.10 -4.75
CA VAL A 130 5.40 11.92 -4.73
C VAL A 130 5.08 10.43 -4.90
N SER A 131 4.49 9.82 -3.88
CA SER A 131 3.89 8.49 -3.97
C SER A 131 2.50 8.59 -4.59
N LEU A 132 2.30 7.89 -5.70
CA LEU A 132 1.04 7.88 -6.45
C LEU A 132 0.24 6.63 -6.09
N HIS A 133 -0.76 6.78 -5.20
CA HIS A 133 -1.54 5.66 -4.69
C HIS A 133 -2.55 5.09 -5.67
N THR A 134 -2.99 5.91 -6.64
CA THR A 134 -4.01 5.51 -7.62
C THR A 134 -3.52 5.85 -9.01
N LEU A 135 -2.89 4.91 -9.68
CA LEU A 135 -2.59 4.96 -11.10
C LEU A 135 -2.96 3.63 -11.75
N HIS A 136 -3.52 3.71 -12.94
CA HIS A 136 -3.92 2.58 -13.76
C HIS A 136 -2.86 2.29 -14.84
N PHE A 137 -2.81 1.06 -15.33
CA PHE A 137 -1.98 0.67 -16.48
C PHE A 137 -2.71 -0.26 -17.45
N GLN A 138 -3.97 -0.60 -17.14
CA GLN A 138 -4.84 -1.41 -17.99
C GLN A 138 -6.02 -0.61 -18.56
N SER A 139 -6.00 0.73 -18.40
CA SER A 139 -7.07 1.57 -18.97
C SER A 139 -6.97 1.65 -20.49
N SER A 140 -8.12 1.55 -21.15
CA SER A 140 -8.23 1.76 -22.60
C SER A 140 -8.28 3.22 -23.03
N GLU A 141 -8.28 4.16 -22.09
CA GLU A 141 -8.41 5.60 -22.37
C GLU A 141 -7.17 6.20 -23.04
N THR A 142 -6.00 5.58 -22.85
CA THR A 142 -4.74 5.98 -23.48
C THR A 142 -3.99 4.76 -24.01
N THR A 143 -3.12 4.96 -25.00
CA THR A 143 -2.30 3.88 -25.58
C THR A 143 -1.23 3.34 -24.62
N CYS A 144 -0.91 4.07 -23.57
CA CYS A 144 0.05 3.63 -22.54
C CYS A 144 -0.63 2.88 -21.36
N GLY A 145 -1.97 2.85 -21.30
CA GLY A 145 -2.72 2.16 -20.25
C GLY A 145 -3.12 3.05 -19.06
N LEU A 146 -2.70 4.32 -19.02
CA LEU A 146 -3.12 5.30 -18.02
C LEU A 146 -4.53 5.82 -18.32
N ARG A 147 -5.26 6.26 -17.30
CA ARG A 147 -6.48 7.09 -17.51
C ARG A 147 -6.07 8.48 -18.01
N ARG A 148 -6.96 9.17 -18.76
CA ARG A 148 -6.66 10.49 -19.34
C ARG A 148 -6.34 11.56 -18.31
N ASN A 149 -7.04 11.56 -17.18
CA ASN A 149 -6.78 12.50 -16.08
C ASN A 149 -5.41 12.23 -15.44
N GLU A 150 -5.04 10.97 -15.27
CA GLU A 150 -3.72 10.57 -14.74
C GLU A 150 -2.58 10.98 -15.69
N TYR A 151 -2.74 10.72 -17.01
CA TYR A 151 -1.79 11.15 -18.02
C TYR A 151 -1.60 12.68 -18.00
N SER A 152 -2.72 13.43 -17.95
CA SER A 152 -2.66 14.89 -17.91
C SER A 152 -2.00 15.41 -16.62
N PHE A 153 -2.28 14.79 -15.50
CA PHE A 153 -1.67 15.12 -14.21
C PHE A 153 -0.17 14.82 -14.21
N LEU A 154 0.26 13.62 -14.64
CA LEU A 154 1.67 13.24 -14.71
C LEU A 154 2.50 14.17 -15.60
N ARG A 155 1.95 14.61 -16.73
CA ARG A 155 2.60 15.58 -17.62
C ARG A 155 2.93 16.89 -16.92
N LEU A 156 2.10 17.33 -15.96
CA LEU A 156 2.32 18.53 -15.16
C LEU A 156 3.21 18.25 -13.96
N LEU A 157 3.13 17.06 -13.35
CA LEU A 157 3.82 16.71 -12.12
C LEU A 157 5.32 16.46 -12.33
N LEU A 158 5.68 15.66 -13.34
CA LEU A 158 7.04 15.13 -13.52
C LEU A 158 8.13 16.21 -13.65
N PRO A 159 7.89 17.36 -14.30
CA PRO A 159 8.88 18.44 -14.33
C PRO A 159 9.22 19.02 -12.95
N HIS A 160 8.29 18.96 -11.98
CA HIS A 160 8.37 19.64 -10.69
C HIS A 160 8.65 18.72 -9.50
N THR A 161 8.98 17.45 -9.75
CA THR A 161 9.35 16.45 -8.74
C THR A 161 10.77 15.96 -8.99
N ASP A 162 11.48 15.55 -7.93
CA ASP A 162 12.77 14.89 -8.02
C ASP A 162 12.61 13.39 -8.27
N ALA A 163 11.55 12.80 -7.71
CA ALA A 163 11.14 11.43 -7.97
C ALA A 163 9.61 11.25 -7.79
N ILE A 164 9.07 10.24 -8.43
CA ILE A 164 7.76 9.68 -8.13
C ILE A 164 7.92 8.20 -7.75
N THR A 165 7.05 7.71 -6.87
CA THR A 165 6.98 6.28 -6.55
C THR A 165 5.63 5.69 -6.92
N VAL A 166 5.68 4.49 -7.47
CA VAL A 166 4.53 3.71 -7.90
C VAL A 166 4.61 2.30 -7.30
N PHE A 167 3.49 1.58 -7.23
CA PHE A 167 3.42 0.32 -6.50
C PHE A 167 3.57 -0.94 -7.35
N SER A 168 3.59 -0.81 -8.68
CA SER A 168 3.64 -1.95 -9.61
C SER A 168 4.55 -1.69 -10.80
N ASP A 169 5.08 -2.76 -11.39
CA ASP A 169 5.86 -2.68 -12.62
C ASP A 169 4.98 -2.26 -13.80
N GLY A 170 3.70 -2.67 -13.80
CA GLY A 170 2.75 -2.26 -14.82
C GLY A 170 2.60 -0.74 -14.88
N VAL A 171 2.43 -0.08 -13.72
CA VAL A 171 2.37 1.40 -13.66
C VAL A 171 3.72 2.01 -14.05
N TYR A 172 4.85 1.47 -13.60
CA TYR A 172 6.18 1.94 -14.01
C TYR A 172 6.32 1.91 -15.54
N GLN A 173 5.95 0.81 -16.18
CA GLN A 173 6.01 0.68 -17.64
C GLN A 173 5.06 1.65 -18.34
N ALA A 174 3.84 1.84 -17.81
CA ALA A 174 2.87 2.77 -18.38
C ALA A 174 3.38 4.22 -18.33
N VAL A 175 3.91 4.66 -17.18
CA VAL A 175 4.46 6.00 -16.99
C VAL A 175 5.71 6.22 -17.84
N THR A 176 6.65 5.28 -17.84
CA THR A 176 7.93 5.42 -18.61
C THR A 176 7.73 5.29 -20.11
N ARG A 177 6.67 4.63 -20.56
CA ARG A 177 6.23 4.62 -21.97
C ARG A 177 5.62 5.96 -22.37
N ALA A 178 4.84 6.57 -21.47
CA ALA A 178 4.20 7.85 -21.71
C ALA A 178 5.17 9.03 -21.66
N PHE A 179 6.20 8.94 -20.78
CA PHE A 179 7.14 10.02 -20.47
C PHE A 179 8.56 9.46 -20.34
N PRO A 180 9.17 8.99 -21.45
CA PRO A 180 10.49 8.32 -21.42
C PRO A 180 11.62 9.21 -20.91
N GLU A 181 11.52 10.53 -21.07
CA GLU A 181 12.48 11.53 -20.60
C GLU A 181 12.55 11.63 -19.06
N TYR A 182 11.52 11.15 -18.34
CA TYR A 182 11.48 11.15 -16.88
C TYR A 182 11.69 9.75 -16.27
N ARG A 183 12.14 8.77 -17.05
CA ARG A 183 12.31 7.38 -16.59
C ARG A 183 13.11 7.29 -15.28
N ASP A 184 14.18 8.06 -15.15
CA ASP A 184 15.08 8.02 -13.98
C ASP A 184 14.43 8.60 -12.70
N LYS A 185 13.29 9.29 -12.83
CA LYS A 185 12.51 9.79 -11.70
C LYS A 185 11.45 8.81 -11.22
N VAL A 186 11.16 7.74 -11.95
CA VAL A 186 10.09 6.78 -11.63
C VAL A 186 10.67 5.59 -10.90
N HIS A 187 10.21 5.32 -9.68
CA HIS A 187 10.68 4.22 -8.84
C HIS A 187 9.53 3.32 -8.40
N VAL A 188 9.73 2.00 -8.47
CA VAL A 188 8.77 1.05 -7.94
C VAL A 188 9.08 0.80 -6.46
N LEU A 189 8.20 1.24 -5.57
CA LEU A 189 8.19 0.88 -4.15
C LEU A 189 6.88 0.15 -3.88
N ARG A 190 6.93 -1.18 -3.77
CA ARG A 190 5.74 -2.00 -3.63
C ARG A 190 5.00 -1.71 -2.33
N HIS A 191 3.71 -2.00 -2.32
CA HIS A 191 2.90 -1.86 -1.11
C HIS A 191 3.48 -2.76 0.00
N GLY A 192 3.61 -2.21 1.21
CA GLY A 192 4.10 -2.97 2.36
C GLY A 192 3.13 -4.07 2.78
N ILE A 193 3.66 -5.21 3.21
CA ILE A 193 2.91 -6.38 3.63
C ILE A 193 2.96 -6.52 5.16
N HIS A 194 1.82 -6.89 5.76
CA HIS A 194 1.67 -7.12 7.20
C HIS A 194 2.18 -8.51 7.58
N LEU A 195 3.49 -8.68 7.60
CA LEU A 195 4.10 -9.94 7.98
C LEU A 195 3.70 -10.33 9.41
N ASN A 196 3.02 -11.46 9.56
CA ASN A 196 2.64 -12.05 10.83
C ASN A 196 3.19 -13.48 10.94
N PRO A 197 4.44 -13.67 11.39
CA PRO A 197 5.08 -14.98 11.40
C PRO A 197 4.39 -16.03 12.28
N ILE A 198 3.72 -15.61 13.35
CA ILE A 198 2.98 -16.51 14.26
C ILE A 198 1.76 -17.07 13.53
N ILE A 199 0.98 -16.21 12.90
CA ILE A 199 -0.22 -16.63 12.16
C ILE A 199 0.15 -17.40 10.89
N ALA A 200 1.16 -16.97 10.16
CA ALA A 200 1.60 -17.65 8.94
C ALA A 200 2.07 -19.10 9.20
N ARG A 201 2.63 -19.38 10.37
CA ARG A 201 3.05 -20.72 10.82
C ARG A 201 1.93 -21.53 11.47
N MET A 202 0.84 -20.90 11.87
CA MET A 202 -0.32 -21.57 12.45
C MET A 202 -0.92 -22.55 11.43
N SER A 203 -1.31 -23.74 11.87
CA SER A 203 -2.03 -24.66 11.00
C SER A 203 -3.40 -24.08 10.63
N ARG A 204 -3.90 -24.40 9.42
CA ARG A 204 -5.22 -23.94 8.99
C ARG A 204 -6.33 -24.46 9.91
N ALA A 205 -6.20 -25.68 10.43
CA ALA A 205 -7.14 -26.26 11.39
C ALA A 205 -7.19 -25.47 12.70
N GLU A 206 -6.04 -25.08 13.24
CA GLU A 206 -5.97 -24.23 14.41
C GLU A 206 -6.55 -22.83 14.15
N ALA A 207 -6.24 -22.22 13.01
CA ALA A 207 -6.81 -20.94 12.62
C ALA A 207 -8.34 -21.02 12.47
N LYS A 208 -8.87 -22.09 11.88
CA LYS A 208 -10.31 -22.37 11.79
C LYS A 208 -10.96 -22.49 13.17
N MET A 209 -10.33 -23.20 14.09
CA MET A 209 -10.86 -23.33 15.46
C MET A 209 -10.90 -21.96 16.18
N ARG A 210 -9.80 -21.19 16.14
CA ARG A 210 -9.71 -19.88 16.80
C ARG A 210 -10.72 -18.87 16.23
N ILE A 211 -10.86 -18.81 14.91
CA ILE A 211 -11.83 -17.90 14.30
C ILE A 211 -13.27 -18.31 14.58
N HIS A 212 -13.55 -19.62 14.66
CA HIS A 212 -14.87 -20.12 15.10
C HIS A 212 -15.20 -19.65 16.51
N GLU A 213 -14.28 -19.82 17.48
CA GLU A 213 -14.45 -19.37 18.85
C GLU A 213 -14.73 -17.87 18.91
N TYR A 214 -13.94 -17.06 18.22
CA TYR A 214 -14.17 -15.61 18.17
C TYR A 214 -15.55 -15.26 17.59
N LEU A 215 -15.89 -15.79 16.41
CA LEU A 215 -17.14 -15.44 15.73
C LEU A 215 -18.37 -15.84 16.54
N VAL A 216 -18.31 -16.96 17.24
CA VAL A 216 -19.43 -17.51 18.00
C VAL A 216 -19.56 -16.87 19.39
N TYR A 217 -18.46 -16.60 20.08
CA TYR A 217 -18.51 -16.23 21.49
C TYR A 217 -18.15 -14.76 21.77
N GLU A 218 -17.30 -14.14 20.93
CA GLU A 218 -16.76 -12.82 21.22
C GLU A 218 -17.24 -11.74 20.24
N SER A 219 -17.62 -12.11 19.01
CA SER A 219 -18.03 -11.15 17.99
C SER A 219 -19.40 -10.52 18.28
N GLY A 220 -19.63 -9.34 17.67
CA GLY A 220 -20.93 -8.65 17.70
C GLY A 220 -22.00 -9.23 16.78
N LEU A 221 -21.81 -10.44 16.21
CA LEU A 221 -22.82 -11.09 15.36
C LEU A 221 -24.11 -11.37 16.11
N ASP A 222 -25.24 -11.33 15.41
CA ASP A 222 -26.51 -11.72 15.96
C ASP A 222 -26.56 -13.22 16.30
N GLN A 223 -27.53 -13.61 17.15
CA GLN A 223 -27.64 -14.98 17.64
C GLN A 223 -27.95 -15.98 16.51
N ALA A 224 -28.73 -15.58 15.51
CA ALA A 224 -29.08 -16.46 14.38
C ALA A 224 -27.85 -16.80 13.53
N CYS A 225 -26.97 -15.81 13.24
CA CYS A 225 -25.70 -16.04 12.61
C CYS A 225 -24.79 -16.97 13.41
N LYS A 226 -24.69 -16.75 14.74
CA LYS A 226 -23.90 -17.59 15.65
C LYS A 226 -24.39 -19.04 15.66
N ASP A 227 -25.70 -19.25 15.74
CA ASP A 227 -26.30 -20.58 15.73
C ASP A 227 -26.11 -21.28 14.38
N SER A 228 -26.22 -20.55 13.27
CA SER A 228 -25.96 -21.08 11.93
C SER A 228 -24.50 -21.53 11.79
N LEU A 229 -23.53 -20.74 12.25
CA LEU A 229 -22.11 -21.11 12.26
C LEU A 229 -21.85 -22.38 13.07
N ARG A 230 -22.48 -22.53 14.23
CA ARG A 230 -22.40 -23.74 15.09
C ARG A 230 -23.00 -24.96 14.40
N GLN A 231 -24.25 -24.84 13.94
CA GLN A 231 -25.01 -25.95 13.35
C GLN A 231 -24.36 -26.47 12.09
N GLN A 232 -23.90 -25.59 11.22
CA GLN A 232 -23.23 -25.95 9.97
C GLN A 232 -21.75 -26.30 10.15
N ARG A 233 -21.17 -26.12 11.35
CA ARG A 233 -19.78 -26.45 11.69
C ARG A 233 -18.77 -25.91 10.68
N VAL A 234 -18.99 -24.68 10.16
CA VAL A 234 -18.29 -24.09 8.99
C VAL A 234 -16.77 -24.19 9.10
N PHE A 235 -16.25 -23.85 10.28
CA PHE A 235 -14.81 -23.86 10.54
C PHE A 235 -14.33 -25.09 11.33
N LEU A 236 -15.21 -25.99 11.76
CA LEU A 236 -14.87 -27.13 12.62
C LEU A 236 -14.79 -28.45 11.88
N ASP A 237 -15.52 -28.60 10.77
CA ASP A 237 -15.44 -29.80 9.96
C ASP A 237 -14.19 -29.77 9.08
N SER A 238 -13.35 -30.81 9.20
CA SER A 238 -12.11 -30.94 8.42
C SER A 238 -12.35 -30.98 6.90
N ASP A 239 -13.51 -31.50 6.49
CA ASP A 239 -13.87 -31.67 5.08
C ASP A 239 -14.54 -30.45 4.47
N THR A 240 -14.86 -29.44 5.30
CA THR A 240 -15.42 -28.18 4.82
C THR A 240 -14.33 -27.31 4.20
N PHE A 241 -14.50 -27.02 2.91
CA PHE A 241 -13.68 -26.07 2.18
C PHE A 241 -14.25 -24.65 2.32
N VAL A 242 -13.51 -23.75 2.94
CA VAL A 242 -13.97 -22.39 3.23
C VAL A 242 -13.25 -21.40 2.29
N MET A 243 -14.01 -20.77 1.40
CA MET A 243 -13.53 -19.64 0.62
C MET A 243 -14.14 -18.35 1.18
N GLY A 244 -13.40 -17.23 1.08
CA GLY A 244 -13.93 -16.02 1.66
C GLY A 244 -13.24 -14.74 1.21
N ILE A 245 -13.87 -13.64 1.58
CA ILE A 245 -13.35 -12.27 1.43
C ILE A 245 -13.69 -11.47 2.69
N THR A 246 -12.93 -10.46 3.00
CA THR A 246 -13.15 -9.59 4.17
C THR A 246 -12.87 -8.12 3.87
N GLY A 247 -13.24 -7.25 4.80
CA GLY A 247 -13.01 -5.81 4.77
C GLY A 247 -14.31 -5.01 4.70
N PHE A 248 -14.24 -3.70 4.52
CA PHE A 248 -15.44 -2.86 4.45
C PHE A 248 -16.36 -3.27 3.31
N ILE A 249 -17.68 -3.20 3.54
CA ILE A 249 -18.71 -3.49 2.53
C ILE A 249 -18.70 -2.36 1.50
N THR A 250 -18.35 -2.69 0.26
CA THR A 250 -18.44 -1.77 -0.88
C THR A 250 -18.82 -2.56 -2.14
N ALA A 251 -19.63 -1.97 -3.01
CA ALA A 251 -20.05 -2.61 -4.25
C ALA A 251 -18.86 -2.97 -5.17
N SER A 252 -17.77 -2.21 -5.10
CA SER A 252 -16.58 -2.47 -5.91
C SER A 252 -15.83 -3.76 -5.56
N LYS A 253 -16.11 -4.39 -4.40
CA LYS A 253 -15.43 -5.63 -3.99
C LYS A 253 -15.93 -6.90 -4.69
N GLY A 254 -17.12 -6.88 -5.30
CA GLY A 254 -17.69 -8.04 -5.96
C GLY A 254 -18.03 -9.19 -5.00
N ILE A 255 -18.64 -8.86 -3.84
CA ILE A 255 -18.99 -9.85 -2.80
C ILE A 255 -19.95 -10.91 -3.35
N GLU A 256 -20.90 -10.50 -4.20
CA GLU A 256 -21.84 -11.39 -4.89
C GLU A 256 -21.13 -12.42 -5.78
N LEU A 257 -19.94 -12.07 -6.32
CA LEU A 257 -19.16 -13.00 -7.14
C LEU A 257 -18.48 -14.09 -6.31
N LEU A 258 -18.22 -13.84 -5.01
CA LEU A 258 -17.78 -14.88 -4.09
C LEU A 258 -18.87 -15.97 -3.97
N TYR A 259 -20.10 -15.58 -3.76
CA TYR A 259 -21.23 -16.51 -3.61
C TYR A 259 -21.53 -17.25 -4.92
N ARG A 260 -21.51 -16.54 -6.04
CA ARG A 260 -21.62 -17.15 -7.37
C ARG A 260 -20.52 -18.19 -7.61
N ALA A 261 -19.27 -17.89 -7.23
CA ALA A 261 -18.18 -18.84 -7.36
C ALA A 261 -18.39 -20.09 -6.50
N GLN A 262 -18.90 -19.93 -5.27
CA GLN A 262 -19.25 -21.06 -4.39
C GLN A 262 -20.34 -21.93 -5.02
N ASP A 263 -21.43 -21.35 -5.54
CA ASP A 263 -22.52 -22.10 -6.19
C ASP A 263 -22.00 -22.94 -7.38
N LEU A 264 -21.19 -22.34 -8.24
CA LEU A 264 -20.60 -23.05 -9.40
C LEU A 264 -19.68 -24.19 -8.94
N LEU A 265 -18.83 -23.93 -7.95
CA LEU A 265 -17.93 -24.98 -7.42
C LEU A 265 -18.71 -26.09 -6.74
N GLN A 266 -19.78 -25.79 -5.99
CA GLN A 266 -20.61 -26.80 -5.36
C GLN A 266 -21.33 -27.67 -6.38
N GLN A 267 -21.79 -27.10 -7.50
CA GLN A 267 -22.35 -27.87 -8.63
C GLN A 267 -21.32 -28.76 -9.30
N MET A 268 -20.07 -28.27 -9.48
CA MET A 268 -18.99 -29.05 -10.10
C MET A 268 -18.43 -30.15 -9.18
N LEU A 269 -18.56 -29.99 -7.86
CA LEU A 269 -17.99 -30.87 -6.83
C LEU A 269 -19.05 -31.20 -5.76
N PRO A 270 -20.14 -31.87 -6.13
CA PRO A 270 -21.27 -32.11 -5.23
C PRO A 270 -20.92 -32.94 -3.97
N GLN A 271 -19.85 -33.73 -4.03
CA GLN A 271 -19.37 -34.53 -2.91
C GLN A 271 -18.51 -33.73 -1.91
N ARG A 272 -18.16 -32.49 -2.21
CA ARG A 272 -17.41 -31.60 -1.32
C ARG A 272 -18.36 -30.62 -0.65
N LYS A 273 -18.12 -30.30 0.61
CA LYS A 273 -18.80 -29.21 1.31
C LYS A 273 -18.00 -27.93 1.08
N ILE A 274 -18.52 -27.04 0.22
CA ILE A 274 -17.88 -25.76 -0.11
C ILE A 274 -18.71 -24.63 0.50
N VAL A 275 -18.06 -23.78 1.30
CA VAL A 275 -18.70 -22.67 2.02
C VAL A 275 -18.04 -21.37 1.62
N ALA A 276 -18.87 -20.35 1.34
CA ALA A 276 -18.44 -18.98 1.12
C ALA A 276 -18.72 -18.12 2.35
N VAL A 277 -17.71 -17.39 2.81
CA VAL A 277 -17.81 -16.51 3.98
C VAL A 277 -17.38 -15.11 3.60
N TYR A 278 -18.28 -14.16 3.72
CA TYR A 278 -17.92 -12.74 3.80
C TYR A 278 -17.93 -12.31 5.27
N ALA A 279 -16.88 -11.62 5.71
CA ALA A 279 -16.84 -11.01 7.04
C ALA A 279 -16.34 -9.55 6.94
N GLY A 280 -17.18 -8.60 7.35
CA GLY A 280 -16.85 -7.19 7.28
C GLY A 280 -17.96 -6.28 7.75
N ALA A 281 -17.73 -4.97 7.76
CA ALA A 281 -18.68 -3.98 8.24
C ALA A 281 -18.80 -2.80 7.27
N LEU A 282 -19.92 -2.07 7.36
CA LEU A 282 -20.04 -0.74 6.77
C LEU A 282 -19.17 0.25 7.54
N ARG A 283 -18.65 1.25 6.86
CA ARG A 283 -18.08 2.43 7.53
C ARG A 283 -19.22 3.35 7.96
N GLU A 284 -19.07 4.03 9.08
CA GLU A 284 -20.07 5.01 9.56
C GLU A 284 -20.31 6.16 8.57
N ALA A 285 -19.35 6.45 7.68
CA ALA A 285 -19.42 7.51 6.67
C ALA A 285 -19.74 7.00 5.25
N ASP A 286 -20.15 5.74 5.11
CA ASP A 286 -20.37 5.14 3.79
C ASP A 286 -21.61 5.71 3.10
N SER A 287 -21.52 5.72 1.77
CA SER A 287 -22.57 6.25 0.91
C SER A 287 -23.89 5.46 1.04
N ASN A 288 -25.01 6.10 0.71
CA ASN A 288 -26.30 5.41 0.57
C ASN A 288 -26.24 4.21 -0.37
N VAL A 289 -25.29 4.20 -1.34
CA VAL A 289 -25.07 3.10 -2.28
C VAL A 289 -24.55 1.86 -1.56
N ASP A 290 -23.54 2.01 -0.71
CA ASP A 290 -22.96 0.87 0.02
C ASP A 290 -23.93 0.33 1.09
N SER A 291 -24.71 1.19 1.73
CA SER A 291 -25.76 0.78 2.65
C SER A 291 -26.88 -0.02 1.96
N LYS A 292 -27.28 0.39 0.74
CA LYS A 292 -28.25 -0.34 -0.06
C LYS A 292 -27.70 -1.70 -0.52
N TYR A 293 -26.46 -1.71 -0.98
CA TYR A 293 -25.77 -2.94 -1.37
C TYR A 293 -25.65 -3.94 -0.20
N ALA A 294 -25.31 -3.46 1.00
CA ALA A 294 -25.30 -4.31 2.20
C ALA A 294 -26.68 -4.90 2.51
N ALA A 295 -27.75 -4.10 2.37
CA ALA A 295 -29.12 -4.57 2.59
C ALA A 295 -29.51 -5.65 1.55
N GLU A 296 -29.14 -5.50 0.30
CA GLU A 296 -29.33 -6.51 -0.75
C GLU A 296 -28.58 -7.81 -0.42
N LEU A 297 -27.33 -7.73 0.03
CA LEU A 297 -26.55 -8.91 0.42
C LEU A 297 -27.15 -9.66 1.60
N ARG A 298 -27.67 -8.95 2.63
CA ARG A 298 -28.33 -9.58 3.79
C ARG A 298 -29.55 -10.40 3.39
N THR A 299 -30.29 -9.95 2.38
CA THR A 299 -31.53 -10.63 1.94
C THR A 299 -31.26 -11.76 0.94
N SER A 300 -30.19 -11.66 0.14
CA SER A 300 -29.94 -12.56 -0.98
C SER A 300 -29.06 -13.77 -0.63
N HIS A 301 -28.30 -13.73 0.47
CA HIS A 301 -27.22 -14.68 0.74
C HIS A 301 -27.28 -15.34 2.12
N ASN A 302 -28.48 -15.70 2.58
CA ASN A 302 -28.68 -16.58 3.74
C ASN A 302 -28.99 -18.03 3.30
N CYS A 303 -28.40 -18.47 2.19
CA CYS A 303 -28.55 -19.83 1.70
C CYS A 303 -27.57 -20.80 2.41
N PRO A 304 -27.88 -22.11 2.45
CA PRO A 304 -26.91 -23.07 2.97
C PRO A 304 -25.55 -22.98 2.27
N GLY A 305 -24.49 -22.85 3.05
CA GLY A 305 -23.11 -22.71 2.51
C GLY A 305 -22.69 -21.28 2.18
N GLN A 306 -23.58 -20.28 2.35
CA GLN A 306 -23.25 -18.86 2.13
C GLN A 306 -23.44 -18.09 3.43
N PHE A 307 -22.40 -17.36 3.88
CA PHE A 307 -22.41 -16.62 5.13
C PHE A 307 -22.03 -15.16 4.88
N PHE A 308 -22.94 -14.26 5.22
CA PHE A 308 -22.70 -12.82 5.26
C PHE A 308 -22.59 -12.40 6.72
N LEU A 309 -21.35 -12.26 7.21
CA LEU A 309 -21.04 -11.94 8.59
C LEU A 309 -20.75 -10.43 8.70
N GLU A 310 -21.76 -9.66 9.08
CA GLU A 310 -21.61 -8.23 9.27
C GLU A 310 -20.97 -7.95 10.63
N THR A 311 -19.65 -7.92 10.65
CA THR A 311 -18.86 -7.68 11.87
C THR A 311 -17.55 -6.98 11.54
N TYR A 312 -17.14 -6.06 12.39
CA TYR A 312 -15.78 -5.52 12.37
C TYR A 312 -14.84 -6.56 12.97
N LEU A 313 -13.75 -6.84 12.26
CA LEU A 313 -12.71 -7.74 12.76
C LEU A 313 -11.55 -6.90 13.33
N PRO A 314 -11.22 -7.06 14.61
CA PRO A 314 -10.05 -6.43 15.22
C PRO A 314 -8.75 -6.78 14.48
N GLU A 315 -7.74 -5.92 14.63
CA GLU A 315 -6.45 -6.04 13.90
C GLU A 315 -5.71 -7.37 14.21
N ASP A 316 -5.88 -7.91 15.40
CA ASP A 316 -5.31 -9.18 15.85
C ASP A 316 -6.12 -10.41 15.38
N VAL A 317 -7.43 -10.26 15.14
CA VAL A 317 -8.33 -11.34 14.69
C VAL A 317 -8.34 -11.47 13.16
N LEU A 318 -8.25 -10.36 12.43
CA LEU A 318 -8.28 -10.34 10.96
C LEU A 318 -7.27 -11.31 10.33
N PRO A 319 -6.00 -11.38 10.75
CA PRO A 319 -5.05 -12.36 10.19
C PRO A 319 -5.43 -13.81 10.47
N ILE A 320 -6.10 -14.08 11.60
CA ILE A 320 -6.57 -15.43 11.94
C ILE A 320 -7.68 -15.87 10.98
N LEU A 321 -8.66 -14.99 10.68
CA LEU A 321 -9.66 -15.30 9.65
C LEU A 321 -8.98 -15.58 8.30
N LEU A 322 -8.08 -14.68 7.86
CA LEU A 322 -7.40 -14.83 6.57
C LEU A 322 -6.61 -16.15 6.47
N ARG A 323 -6.00 -16.61 7.57
CA ARG A 323 -5.31 -17.90 7.66
C ARG A 323 -6.28 -19.08 7.68
N ALA A 324 -7.46 -18.91 8.26
CA ALA A 324 -8.49 -19.95 8.35
C ALA A 324 -9.18 -20.25 7.00
N LEU A 325 -9.18 -19.29 6.09
CA LEU A 325 -9.73 -19.52 4.75
C LEU A 325 -8.84 -20.50 3.97
N ASP A 326 -9.48 -21.47 3.29
CA ASP A 326 -8.78 -22.34 2.32
C ASP A 326 -8.39 -21.56 1.08
N ILE A 327 -9.23 -20.57 0.68
CA ILE A 327 -8.93 -19.60 -0.37
C ILE A 327 -9.48 -18.23 0.03
N TYR A 328 -8.64 -17.19 -0.07
CA TYR A 328 -9.07 -15.81 -0.12
C TYR A 328 -9.39 -15.47 -1.58
N PHE A 329 -10.70 -15.24 -1.89
CA PHE A 329 -11.18 -14.96 -3.24
C PHE A 329 -11.50 -13.47 -3.39
N TYR A 330 -10.80 -12.76 -4.28
CA TYR A 330 -10.95 -11.33 -4.45
C TYR A 330 -11.20 -10.95 -5.91
N TRP A 331 -12.43 -10.51 -6.23
CA TRP A 331 -12.84 -10.19 -7.60
C TRP A 331 -13.38 -8.77 -7.71
N PRO A 332 -12.54 -7.73 -7.53
CA PRO A 332 -12.99 -6.34 -7.54
C PRO A 332 -13.36 -5.87 -8.94
N SER A 333 -14.26 -4.89 -9.02
CA SER A 333 -14.60 -4.21 -10.29
C SER A 333 -13.60 -3.10 -10.64
N ASP A 334 -13.01 -2.45 -9.63
CA ASP A 334 -11.98 -1.41 -9.76
C ASP A 334 -11.09 -1.41 -8.51
N CYS A 335 -9.79 -1.63 -8.68
CA CYS A 335 -8.84 -1.62 -7.58
C CYS A 335 -7.39 -1.62 -8.08
N THR A 336 -6.63 -0.58 -7.76
CA THR A 336 -5.20 -0.51 -8.08
C THR A 336 -4.33 -1.20 -7.05
N GLN A 337 -4.67 -1.05 -5.75
CA GLN A 337 -3.97 -1.66 -4.61
C GLN A 337 -4.98 -2.02 -3.51
N SER A 338 -4.65 -3.00 -2.66
CA SER A 338 -5.55 -3.46 -1.60
C SER A 338 -4.81 -3.69 -0.28
N GLY A 339 -5.16 -2.90 0.75
CA GLY A 339 -4.63 -3.09 2.10
C GLY A 339 -5.01 -4.45 2.70
N ILE A 340 -6.22 -4.95 2.43
CA ILE A 340 -6.64 -6.29 2.90
C ILE A 340 -5.83 -7.39 2.23
N LEU A 341 -5.47 -7.25 0.96
CA LEU A 341 -4.57 -8.18 0.27
C LEU A 341 -3.21 -8.24 0.97
N ALA A 342 -2.70 -7.10 1.46
CA ALA A 342 -1.46 -7.07 2.23
C ALA A 342 -1.55 -7.85 3.56
N HIS A 343 -2.69 -7.82 4.25
CA HIS A 343 -2.94 -8.68 5.41
C HIS A 343 -3.05 -10.16 5.02
N ALA A 344 -3.74 -10.48 3.91
CA ALA A 344 -3.91 -11.85 3.45
C ALA A 344 -2.58 -12.51 3.10
N LEU A 345 -1.71 -11.81 2.37
CA LEU A 345 -0.35 -12.27 2.05
C LEU A 345 0.47 -12.53 3.32
N GLY A 346 0.43 -11.58 4.27
CA GLY A 346 1.17 -11.70 5.53
C GLY A 346 0.68 -12.79 6.48
N ALA A 347 -0.59 -13.20 6.33
CA ALA A 347 -1.16 -14.36 7.03
C ALA A 347 -0.87 -15.69 6.31
N GLY A 348 -0.23 -15.70 5.14
CA GLY A 348 -0.02 -16.88 4.33
C GLY A 348 -1.31 -17.45 3.74
N ALA A 349 -2.26 -16.59 3.35
CA ALA A 349 -3.48 -17.05 2.68
C ALA A 349 -3.20 -17.54 1.26
N THR A 350 -3.91 -18.57 0.82
CA THR A 350 -3.96 -18.94 -0.59
C THR A 350 -4.90 -17.99 -1.31
N ILE A 351 -4.39 -17.23 -2.28
CA ILE A 351 -5.14 -16.14 -2.90
C ILE A 351 -5.51 -16.46 -4.34
N ALA A 352 -6.79 -16.23 -4.67
CA ALA A 352 -7.29 -16.20 -6.03
C ALA A 352 -7.98 -14.85 -6.29
N CYS A 353 -7.62 -14.16 -7.36
CA CYS A 353 -8.15 -12.84 -7.66
C CYS A 353 -8.41 -12.58 -9.14
N ARG A 354 -9.10 -11.49 -9.42
CA ARG A 354 -9.12 -10.90 -10.76
C ARG A 354 -7.73 -10.36 -11.10
N ASP A 355 -7.25 -10.66 -12.33
CA ASP A 355 -6.01 -10.09 -12.86
C ASP A 355 -6.27 -8.64 -13.29
N MET A 356 -6.25 -7.75 -12.28
CA MET A 356 -6.55 -6.35 -12.44
C MET A 356 -5.45 -5.52 -11.79
N GLU A 357 -4.88 -4.59 -12.57
CA GLU A 357 -3.94 -3.58 -12.12
C GLU A 357 -2.85 -4.14 -11.18
N GLY A 358 -2.41 -3.39 -10.19
CA GLY A 358 -1.40 -3.82 -9.22
C GLY A 358 -1.85 -4.97 -8.31
N VAL A 359 -3.16 -5.21 -8.14
CA VAL A 359 -3.69 -6.36 -7.39
C VAL A 359 -3.32 -7.67 -8.09
N GLY A 360 -3.62 -7.78 -9.40
CA GLY A 360 -3.29 -8.96 -10.19
C GLY A 360 -1.78 -9.20 -10.26
N GLU A 361 -1.00 -8.14 -10.47
CA GLU A 361 0.48 -8.21 -10.47
C GLU A 361 1.02 -8.75 -9.13
N THR A 362 0.56 -8.19 -8.01
CA THR A 362 0.97 -8.60 -6.66
C THR A 362 0.67 -10.07 -6.41
N VAL A 363 -0.55 -10.53 -6.75
CA VAL A 363 -0.95 -11.94 -6.54
C VAL A 363 -0.14 -12.89 -7.40
N LYS A 364 0.15 -12.56 -8.66
CA LYS A 364 1.03 -13.37 -9.54
C LYS A 364 2.45 -13.47 -8.98
N MET A 365 3.02 -12.37 -8.51
CA MET A 365 4.35 -12.36 -7.89
C MET A 365 4.41 -13.20 -6.60
N ALA A 366 3.35 -13.18 -5.81
CA ALA A 366 3.21 -14.01 -4.61
C ALA A 366 2.85 -15.48 -4.92
N GLY A 367 2.79 -15.88 -6.20
CA GLY A 367 2.49 -17.25 -6.63
C GLY A 367 1.02 -17.64 -6.53
N GLY A 368 0.10 -16.70 -6.31
CA GLY A 368 -1.34 -16.93 -6.27
C GLY A 368 -1.98 -17.03 -7.65
N LEU A 369 -3.27 -17.30 -7.68
CA LEU A 369 -4.07 -17.43 -8.90
C LEU A 369 -4.65 -16.05 -9.29
N ALA A 370 -4.22 -15.49 -10.41
CA ALA A 370 -4.83 -14.28 -10.99
C ALA A 370 -5.37 -14.61 -12.39
N CYS A 371 -6.65 -14.32 -12.62
CA CYS A 371 -7.34 -14.62 -13.88
C CYS A 371 -8.04 -13.37 -14.43
N VAL A 372 -8.02 -13.18 -15.73
CA VAL A 372 -8.76 -12.10 -16.42
C VAL A 372 -10.25 -12.40 -16.42
N GLU A 373 -10.62 -13.62 -16.79
CA GLU A 373 -12.02 -14.04 -16.92
C GLU A 373 -12.48 -14.85 -15.70
N PHE A 374 -13.74 -14.62 -15.31
CA PHE A 374 -14.32 -15.28 -14.13
C PHE A 374 -14.40 -16.80 -14.29
N GLU A 375 -14.73 -17.29 -15.48
CA GLU A 375 -14.81 -18.71 -15.81
C GLU A 375 -13.44 -19.42 -15.71
N GLN A 376 -12.37 -18.72 -16.05
CA GLN A 376 -11.00 -19.23 -15.84
C GLN A 376 -10.69 -19.34 -14.35
N ALA A 377 -11.13 -18.35 -13.56
CA ALA A 377 -10.97 -18.40 -12.11
C ALA A 377 -11.73 -19.58 -11.50
N ILE A 378 -12.97 -19.87 -11.92
CA ILE A 378 -13.72 -21.03 -11.45
C ILE A 378 -12.98 -22.35 -11.75
N THR A 379 -12.41 -22.47 -12.95
CA THR A 379 -11.60 -23.65 -13.30
C THR A 379 -10.36 -23.78 -12.42
N GLY A 380 -9.64 -22.66 -12.18
CA GLY A 380 -8.50 -22.62 -11.30
C GLY A 380 -8.86 -22.92 -9.84
N LEU A 381 -9.97 -22.36 -9.35
CA LEU A 381 -10.51 -22.63 -8.02
C LEU A 381 -10.85 -24.10 -7.82
N LYS A 382 -11.50 -24.75 -8.82
CA LYS A 382 -11.75 -26.21 -8.79
C LYS A 382 -10.46 -27.00 -8.59
N ASN A 383 -9.40 -26.64 -9.31
CA ASN A 383 -8.09 -27.29 -9.14
C ASN A 383 -7.54 -27.06 -7.73
N LEU A 384 -7.65 -25.84 -7.19
CA LEU A 384 -7.24 -25.53 -5.81
C LEU A 384 -8.06 -26.28 -4.76
N VAL A 385 -9.37 -26.51 -4.97
CA VAL A 385 -10.19 -27.34 -4.07
C VAL A 385 -9.67 -28.78 -4.03
N LEU A 386 -9.32 -29.34 -5.18
CA LEU A 386 -8.91 -30.73 -5.31
C LEU A 386 -7.43 -30.98 -4.95
N ASN A 387 -6.59 -29.94 -4.92
CA ASN A 387 -5.16 -30.08 -4.72
C ASN A 387 -4.66 -29.32 -3.48
N PRO A 388 -4.65 -29.95 -2.29
CA PRO A 388 -4.16 -29.34 -1.04
C PRO A 388 -2.67 -28.94 -1.10
N GLU A 389 -1.85 -29.73 -1.81
CA GLU A 389 -0.41 -29.48 -1.94
C GLU A 389 -0.16 -28.16 -2.67
N LEU A 390 -0.86 -27.93 -3.77
CA LEU A 390 -0.77 -26.67 -4.52
C LEU A 390 -1.20 -25.47 -3.65
N ARG A 391 -2.24 -25.62 -2.81
CA ARG A 391 -2.62 -24.56 -1.87
C ARG A 391 -1.52 -24.25 -0.86
N ASN A 392 -0.86 -25.28 -0.34
CA ASN A 392 0.24 -25.11 0.60
C ASN A 392 1.43 -24.41 -0.07
N GLU A 393 1.78 -24.80 -1.30
CA GLU A 393 2.84 -24.14 -2.08
C GLU A 393 2.54 -22.65 -2.30
N ILE A 394 1.32 -22.30 -2.68
CA ILE A 394 0.90 -20.89 -2.83
C ILE A 394 0.99 -20.16 -1.49
N SER A 395 0.55 -20.80 -0.40
CA SER A 395 0.64 -20.23 0.95
C SER A 395 2.08 -19.93 1.37
N GLU A 396 3.02 -20.82 1.08
CA GLU A 396 4.45 -20.63 1.36
C GLU A 396 5.03 -19.48 0.54
N ARG A 397 4.71 -19.42 -0.75
CA ARG A 397 5.14 -18.30 -1.62
C ARG A 397 4.59 -16.95 -1.16
N ALA A 398 3.33 -16.92 -0.69
CA ALA A 398 2.73 -15.71 -0.12
C ALA A 398 3.52 -15.21 1.11
N VAL A 399 3.98 -16.12 1.97
CA VAL A 399 4.82 -15.77 3.13
C VAL A 399 6.19 -15.25 2.68
N MET A 400 6.83 -15.90 1.71
CA MET A 400 8.11 -15.43 1.16
C MET A 400 7.98 -14.02 0.57
N TYR A 401 6.91 -13.77 -0.18
CA TYR A 401 6.61 -12.43 -0.70
C TYR A 401 6.41 -11.42 0.45
N ALA A 402 5.70 -11.82 1.52
CA ALA A 402 5.47 -10.96 2.68
C ALA A 402 6.77 -10.63 3.44
N GLU A 403 7.72 -11.55 3.52
CA GLU A 403 9.03 -11.31 4.11
C GLU A 403 9.83 -10.28 3.29
N GLU A 404 9.86 -10.45 1.97
CA GLU A 404 10.59 -9.57 1.04
C GLU A 404 9.99 -8.15 1.07
N PHE A 405 8.67 -8.02 0.97
CA PHE A 405 7.97 -6.73 0.88
C PHE A 405 7.32 -6.29 2.20
N SER A 406 7.84 -6.74 3.34
CA SER A 406 7.34 -6.32 4.65
C SER A 406 7.42 -4.78 4.83
N TRP A 407 6.56 -4.23 5.69
CA TRP A 407 6.59 -2.79 6.02
C TRP A 407 7.96 -2.32 6.48
N ARG A 408 8.73 -3.19 7.16
CA ARG A 408 10.12 -2.88 7.57
C ARG A 408 11.02 -2.68 6.35
N ASN A 409 10.96 -3.59 5.39
CA ASN A 409 11.79 -3.52 4.20
C ASN A 409 11.35 -2.34 3.31
N GLN A 410 10.03 -2.09 3.19
CA GLN A 410 9.52 -0.92 2.46
C GLN A 410 9.96 0.40 3.10
N ALA A 411 9.93 0.52 4.43
CA ALA A 411 10.48 1.69 5.11
C ALA A 411 11.95 1.91 4.76
N LEU A 412 12.78 0.85 4.79
CA LEU A 412 14.19 0.94 4.41
C LEU A 412 14.39 1.39 2.96
N GLU A 413 13.58 0.90 2.02
CA GLU A 413 13.66 1.33 0.61
C GLU A 413 13.29 2.82 0.42
N HIS A 414 12.33 3.34 1.20
CA HIS A 414 12.04 4.78 1.21
C HIS A 414 13.27 5.60 1.64
N PHE A 415 13.95 5.19 2.71
CA PHE A 415 15.15 5.87 3.19
C PHE A 415 16.32 5.75 2.21
N LYS A 416 16.53 4.59 1.59
CA LYS A 416 17.55 4.42 0.55
C LYS A 416 17.31 5.34 -0.67
N LEU A 417 16.05 5.51 -1.08
CA LEU A 417 15.73 6.44 -2.16
C LEU A 417 15.99 7.88 -1.72
N ALA A 418 15.55 8.27 -0.53
CA ALA A 418 15.80 9.60 0.02
C ALA A 418 17.30 9.94 0.07
N GLU A 419 18.13 9.02 0.57
CA GLU A 419 19.59 9.18 0.62
C GLU A 419 20.20 9.36 -0.77
N ARG A 420 19.80 8.54 -1.77
CA ARG A 420 20.27 8.69 -3.16
C ARG A 420 19.94 10.08 -3.73
N LEU A 421 18.72 10.58 -3.46
CA LEU A 421 18.28 11.88 -3.95
C LEU A 421 19.07 13.02 -3.29
N CYS A 422 19.31 12.95 -1.98
CA CYS A 422 20.12 13.93 -1.25
C CYS A 422 21.55 13.97 -1.80
N HIS A 423 22.19 12.81 -1.97
CA HIS A 423 23.54 12.75 -2.55
C HIS A 423 23.60 13.32 -3.98
N SER A 424 22.62 13.02 -4.82
CA SER A 424 22.56 13.52 -6.20
C SER A 424 22.37 15.05 -6.23
N LYS A 425 21.62 15.64 -5.31
CA LYS A 425 21.45 17.09 -5.20
C LYS A 425 22.76 17.77 -4.79
N VAL A 426 23.48 17.21 -3.82
CA VAL A 426 24.79 17.72 -3.38
C VAL A 426 25.80 17.68 -4.52
N GLN A 427 25.86 16.58 -5.30
CA GLN A 427 26.77 16.48 -6.43
C GLN A 427 26.47 17.52 -7.53
N ARG A 428 25.21 17.85 -7.78
CA ARG A 428 24.81 18.89 -8.76
C ARG A 428 25.16 20.32 -8.29
N LEU A 429 25.24 20.54 -6.99
CA LEU A 429 25.59 21.84 -6.39
C LEU A 429 27.10 22.05 -6.26
N LEU A 430 27.91 21.00 -6.34
CA LEU A 430 29.36 21.12 -6.38
C LEU A 430 29.78 21.71 -7.75
N PRO A 431 30.49 22.85 -7.77
CA PRO A 431 30.99 23.40 -9.05
C PRO A 431 31.89 22.35 -9.72
N ILE A 432 31.65 22.10 -10.99
CA ILE A 432 32.61 21.39 -11.85
C ILE A 432 33.83 22.30 -11.93
N LEU A 433 34.78 22.10 -11.03
CA LEU A 433 36.06 22.79 -11.12
C LEU A 433 36.70 22.33 -12.43
N PRO A 434 36.98 23.24 -13.36
CA PRO A 434 37.70 22.86 -14.59
C PRO A 434 39.04 22.27 -14.16
N LEU A 435 39.30 21.04 -14.57
CA LEU A 435 40.63 20.44 -14.52
C LEU A 435 41.56 21.25 -15.44
N SER A 436 42.26 22.23 -14.90
CA SER A 436 43.33 22.90 -15.64
C SER A 436 44.54 21.97 -15.60
N THR A 437 44.85 21.34 -16.73
CA THR A 437 46.11 20.65 -16.95
C THR A 437 47.17 21.70 -17.21
N HIS A 438 48.01 21.98 -16.23
CA HIS A 438 49.27 22.67 -16.46
C HIS A 438 50.36 21.61 -16.58
N THR A 439 51.20 21.75 -17.60
CA THR A 439 52.46 20.99 -17.69
C THR A 439 53.50 21.66 -16.78
N ASP A 440 54.14 20.86 -15.93
CA ASP A 440 55.26 21.33 -15.12
C ASP A 440 56.48 21.70 -16.02
N ALA A 441 57.48 22.30 -15.43
CA ALA A 441 58.71 22.72 -16.14
C ALA A 441 59.47 21.53 -16.80
N THR A 442 59.04 20.30 -16.64
CA THR A 442 59.60 19.07 -17.22
C THR A 442 58.73 18.47 -18.31
N GLY A 443 57.60 19.11 -18.68
CA GLY A 443 56.69 18.65 -19.74
C GLY A 443 55.76 17.50 -19.29
N LYS A 444 55.67 17.18 -17.99
CA LYS A 444 54.72 16.19 -17.48
C LYS A 444 53.45 16.86 -17.02
N PRO A 445 52.27 16.21 -17.21
CA PRO A 445 50.99 16.76 -16.75
C PRO A 445 50.96 16.79 -15.21
N ALA A 446 50.92 17.99 -14.63
CA ALA A 446 50.72 18.23 -13.21
C ALA A 446 49.27 18.70 -12.98
N LEU A 447 48.53 18.00 -12.13
CA LEU A 447 47.19 18.38 -11.69
C LEU A 447 47.28 19.38 -10.53
N THR A 448 46.97 20.64 -10.77
CA THR A 448 46.84 21.67 -9.72
C THR A 448 45.36 22.07 -9.59
N ILE A 449 44.79 21.95 -8.41
CA ILE A 449 43.47 22.46 -8.10
C ILE A 449 43.62 23.91 -7.64
N SER A 450 43.27 24.87 -8.49
CA SER A 450 43.21 26.29 -8.13
C SER A 450 41.75 26.72 -8.03
N GLY A 451 41.29 26.94 -6.84
CA GLY A 451 39.97 27.55 -6.58
C GLY A 451 39.83 27.93 -5.09
N LYS A 452 39.65 29.22 -4.81
CA LYS A 452 39.23 29.67 -3.48
C LYS A 452 37.80 29.15 -3.22
N ILE A 453 37.66 28.32 -2.21
CA ILE A 453 36.33 27.91 -1.70
C ILE A 453 35.72 29.11 -0.98
N PRO A 454 34.57 29.64 -1.38
CA PRO A 454 33.87 30.62 -0.56
C PRO A 454 33.44 29.98 0.76
N ALA A 455 33.74 30.67 1.88
CA ALA A 455 33.21 30.28 3.19
C ALA A 455 31.68 30.40 3.16
N ILE A 456 31.00 29.29 3.36
CA ILE A 456 29.56 29.29 3.61
C ILE A 456 29.39 29.58 5.11
N VAL A 457 28.81 30.75 5.41
CA VAL A 457 28.33 31.15 6.74
C VAL A 457 26.99 30.47 7.01
#